data_6029ffd92f323421f0ba5d1dea53c5f9
#
_entry.id   6029ffd92f323421f0ba5d1dea53c5f9
#
_cell.length_a   1.000
_cell.length_b   1.000
_cell.length_c   1.000
_cell.angle_alpha   90.00
_cell.angle_beta   90.00
_cell.angle_gamma   90.00
#
_symmetry.space_group_name_H-M   'P 1'
#
loop_
_entity.id
_entity.type
_entity.pdbx_description
1 polymer ?
#
loop_
_entity_poly.entity_id
_entity_poly.type
_entity_poly.pdbx_seq_one_letter_code
_entity_poly.pdbx_strand_id
1 'polypeptide(L)'
;MKPTILEKHSCLSSCSERRRLIQGAAALAFLGIGAHSTAKSVMEVDLIGAFAANTFVESIEALGGAPLSSSLITIDAPSVAENGASVPITVSSTLPGAIEILLLVDSNPKPVAAWFTIPAGTTAFVRTRIRMAGNGTLYVVIRTDDGGLYAATHAIEVTVGGCGFQDEGDTIEPMLASAARIRATLDNNGAANVRVLMPHPMESGMRSDKAGKLVPAYYITDFMVTLAERLVFSARLSIAVSSNPLIAFRVVGARVGQRLRVVWKDTRGDSRSSESIVIT
;
A
#
# COMPACT_ATOMS: atom_id res chain seq x y z
N MET A 1 -28.31 51.45 -32.23
CA MET A 1 -27.44 52.31 -33.02
C MET A 1 -26.18 51.54 -33.38
N LYS A 2 -26.13 51.08 -34.62
CA LYS A 2 -24.90 50.82 -35.40
C LYS A 2 -24.41 52.20 -35.89
N PRO A 3 -23.22 52.38 -36.38
CA PRO A 3 -22.38 51.55 -37.28
C PRO A 3 -20.86 51.66 -36.93
N THR A 4 -19.85 51.12 -37.58
CA THR A 4 -19.55 50.75 -38.95
C THR A 4 -18.00 50.74 -39.06
N ILE A 5 -17.38 49.73 -39.56
CA ILE A 5 -16.66 49.52 -40.84
C ILE A 5 -15.21 50.04 -40.99
N LEU A 6 -14.39 49.14 -41.49
CA LEU A 6 -13.37 49.13 -42.57
C LEU A 6 -11.95 49.62 -42.20
N GLU A 7 -10.87 49.18 -42.79
CA GLU A 7 -10.48 48.38 -43.97
C GLU A 7 -8.97 48.10 -43.90
N LYS A 8 -8.52 46.96 -44.34
CA LYS A 8 -7.63 46.61 -45.47
C LYS A 8 -6.41 47.52 -45.77
N HIS A 9 -5.29 46.86 -45.96
CA HIS A 9 -4.38 46.84 -47.13
C HIS A 9 -3.16 46.02 -46.80
N SER A 10 -2.82 44.90 -47.37
CA SER A 10 -2.26 44.43 -48.65
C SER A 10 -1.09 45.25 -49.24
N CYS A 11 0.03 44.58 -49.39
CA CYS A 11 0.99 44.65 -50.51
C CYS A 11 2.17 43.70 -50.22
N LEU A 12 2.36 42.64 -50.89
CA LEU A 12 2.87 42.29 -52.21
C LEU A 12 4.27 42.88 -52.59
N SER A 13 5.09 41.98 -52.92
CA SER A 13 6.04 41.86 -54.07
C SER A 13 7.46 41.60 -53.58
N SER A 14 8.04 40.52 -53.92
CA SER A 14 8.53 39.91 -55.16
C SER A 14 10.00 40.20 -55.38
N CYS A 15 10.64 39.19 -55.87
CA CYS A 15 11.79 39.11 -56.79
C CYS A 15 12.98 38.35 -56.21
N SER A 16 13.19 37.23 -56.67
CA SER A 16 13.81 36.60 -57.86
C SER A 16 15.30 36.32 -57.70
N GLU A 17 15.57 35.05 -57.88
CA GLU A 17 16.57 34.39 -58.74
C GLU A 17 18.06 34.71 -58.60
N ARG A 18 18.85 33.68 -58.44
CA ARG A 18 19.80 33.06 -59.36
C ARG A 18 20.67 32.01 -58.63
N ARG A 19 20.52 30.75 -59.02
CA ARG A 19 21.38 29.86 -59.81
C ARG A 19 22.87 29.73 -59.37
N ARG A 20 23.28 28.55 -59.00
CA ARG A 20 24.01 27.47 -59.71
C ARG A 20 24.77 26.57 -58.75
N LEU A 21 24.46 25.31 -58.78
CA LEU A 21 25.25 24.13 -59.11
C LEU A 21 26.72 24.10 -58.54
N ILE A 22 27.02 23.09 -57.75
CA ILE A 22 28.09 22.12 -58.00
C ILE A 22 27.79 20.81 -57.24
N GLN A 23 27.96 19.71 -57.96
CA GLN A 23 27.82 18.32 -57.59
C GLN A 23 28.93 17.88 -56.59
N GLY A 24 28.61 16.97 -55.69
CA GLY A 24 29.59 16.27 -54.91
C GLY A 24 28.89 15.12 -54.15
N ALA A 25 28.88 13.95 -54.76
CA ALA A 25 28.41 12.73 -54.18
C ALA A 25 29.36 12.22 -53.08
N ALA A 26 28.84 11.96 -51.91
CA ALA A 26 29.44 10.98 -51.01
C ALA A 26 28.30 10.37 -50.17
N ALA A 27 27.81 9.23 -50.63
CA ALA A 27 26.90 8.39 -49.85
C ALA A 27 27.72 7.68 -48.77
N LEU A 28 27.62 8.14 -47.54
CA LEU A 28 27.97 7.38 -46.34
C LEU A 28 26.70 6.76 -45.77
N ALA A 29 26.49 5.50 -46.10
CA ALA A 29 25.47 4.66 -45.46
C ALA A 29 25.90 4.44 -44.00
N PHE A 30 25.34 5.22 -43.08
CA PHE A 30 25.33 4.88 -41.67
C PHE A 30 24.28 3.79 -41.48
N LEU A 31 24.75 2.55 -41.42
CA LEU A 31 24.01 1.45 -40.80
C LEU A 31 23.79 1.82 -39.32
N GLY A 32 22.71 2.51 -39.06
CA GLY A 32 22.19 2.69 -37.71
C GLY A 32 21.78 1.33 -37.15
N ILE A 33 22.66 0.73 -36.35
CA ILE A 33 22.29 -0.34 -35.44
C ILE A 33 21.32 0.32 -34.46
N GLY A 34 20.03 0.21 -34.75
CA GLY A 34 18.96 0.57 -33.83
C GLY A 34 19.08 -0.34 -32.62
N ALA A 35 19.73 0.13 -31.58
CA ALA A 35 19.57 -0.44 -30.26
C ALA A 35 18.06 -0.28 -29.92
N HIS A 36 17.31 -1.35 -30.14
CA HIS A 36 15.98 -1.46 -29.57
C HIS A 36 16.17 -1.55 -28.07
N SER A 37 16.23 -0.39 -27.42
CA SER A 37 15.97 -0.29 -26.01
C SER A 37 14.54 -0.79 -25.82
N THR A 38 14.39 -2.05 -25.45
CA THR A 38 13.16 -2.57 -24.90
C THR A 38 12.98 -1.84 -23.58
N ALA A 39 12.32 -0.68 -23.65
CA ALA A 39 11.77 -0.05 -22.45
C ALA A 39 10.89 -1.12 -21.82
N LYS A 40 11.35 -1.68 -20.69
CA LYS A 40 10.57 -2.57 -19.85
C LYS A 40 9.34 -1.74 -19.48
N SER A 41 8.19 -2.06 -20.05
CA SER A 41 6.93 -1.44 -19.68
C SER A 41 6.81 -1.59 -18.18
N VAL A 42 6.89 -0.49 -17.44
CA VAL A 42 6.57 -0.48 -16.02
C VAL A 42 5.09 -0.81 -15.98
N MET A 43 4.76 -2.05 -15.60
CA MET A 43 3.37 -2.47 -15.48
C MET A 43 2.73 -1.59 -14.42
N GLU A 44 1.69 -0.88 -14.83
CA GLU A 44 0.89 -0.06 -13.91
C GLU A 44 0.16 -1.00 -12.94
N VAL A 45 0.45 -0.83 -11.65
CA VAL A 45 -0.16 -1.65 -10.61
C VAL A 45 -1.53 -1.07 -10.29
N ASP A 46 -2.59 -1.82 -10.59
CA ASP A 46 -3.96 -1.47 -10.19
C ASP A 46 -4.25 -1.94 -8.76
N LEU A 47 -3.84 -1.11 -7.81
CA LEU A 47 -4.08 -1.40 -6.39
C LEU A 47 -5.55 -1.35 -6.00
N ILE A 48 -6.35 -0.53 -6.66
CA ILE A 48 -7.80 -0.48 -6.43
C ILE A 48 -8.43 -1.79 -6.87
N GLY A 49 -8.07 -2.27 -8.07
CA GLY A 49 -8.48 -3.57 -8.58
C GLY A 49 -8.06 -4.72 -7.68
N ALA A 50 -6.81 -4.71 -7.18
CA ALA A 50 -6.31 -5.74 -6.27
C ALA A 50 -7.14 -5.82 -4.97
N PHE A 51 -7.52 -4.68 -4.36
CA PHE A 51 -8.40 -4.64 -3.18
C PHE A 51 -9.85 -5.03 -3.50
N ALA A 52 -10.33 -4.74 -4.70
CA ALA A 52 -11.67 -5.11 -5.16
C ALA A 52 -11.80 -6.59 -5.52
N ALA A 53 -10.70 -7.26 -5.86
CA ALA A 53 -10.65 -8.65 -6.29
C ALA A 53 -11.33 -9.61 -5.30
N ASN A 54 -11.97 -10.64 -5.84
CA ASN A 54 -12.64 -11.69 -5.06
C ASN A 54 -11.84 -13.01 -5.07
N THR A 55 -10.80 -13.08 -5.88
CA THR A 55 -9.93 -14.25 -5.97
C THR A 55 -8.46 -13.83 -5.84
N PHE A 56 -7.64 -14.79 -5.42
CA PHE A 56 -6.19 -14.57 -5.33
C PHE A 56 -5.59 -14.28 -6.71
N VAL A 57 -6.05 -14.98 -7.74
CA VAL A 57 -5.57 -14.80 -9.13
C VAL A 57 -5.85 -13.39 -9.63
N GLU A 58 -7.09 -12.92 -9.50
CA GLU A 58 -7.45 -11.52 -9.85
C GLU A 58 -6.59 -10.50 -9.11
N SER A 59 -6.31 -10.74 -7.82
CA SER A 59 -5.46 -9.85 -7.03
C SER A 59 -4.03 -9.78 -7.59
N ILE A 60 -3.45 -10.92 -7.96
CA ILE A 60 -2.09 -10.98 -8.54
C ILE A 60 -2.04 -10.36 -9.93
N GLU A 61 -3.07 -10.57 -10.76
CA GLU A 61 -3.18 -9.94 -12.07
C GLU A 61 -3.24 -8.42 -11.97
N ALA A 62 -4.04 -7.89 -11.03
CA ALA A 62 -4.13 -6.45 -10.78
C ALA A 62 -2.81 -5.84 -10.27
N LEU A 63 -1.98 -6.64 -9.59
CA LEU A 63 -0.63 -6.23 -9.17
C LEU A 63 0.38 -6.23 -10.32
N GLY A 64 -0.03 -6.64 -11.53
CA GLY A 64 0.86 -6.66 -12.69
C GLY A 64 1.49 -8.02 -12.96
N GLY A 65 0.98 -9.09 -12.36
CA GLY A 65 1.40 -10.47 -12.59
C GLY A 65 2.18 -11.09 -11.44
N ALA A 66 2.68 -12.31 -11.66
CA ALA A 66 3.34 -13.10 -10.63
C ALA A 66 4.65 -12.46 -10.16
N PRO A 67 4.82 -12.21 -8.84
CA PRO A 67 6.06 -11.68 -8.29
C PRO A 67 7.18 -12.74 -8.32
N LEU A 68 8.43 -12.26 -8.36
CA LEU A 68 9.61 -13.12 -8.26
C LEU A 68 9.82 -13.55 -6.81
N SER A 69 10.16 -14.82 -6.59
CA SER A 69 10.52 -15.31 -5.25
C SER A 69 11.80 -14.64 -4.75
N SER A 70 11.84 -14.25 -3.47
CA SER A 70 13.01 -13.60 -2.88
C SER A 70 13.26 -14.07 -1.45
N SER A 71 14.49 -14.50 -1.18
CA SER A 71 14.99 -14.81 0.16
C SER A 71 15.32 -13.57 1.00
N LEU A 72 15.28 -12.37 0.41
CA LEU A 72 15.49 -11.09 1.10
C LEU A 72 14.23 -10.61 1.86
N ILE A 73 13.13 -11.35 1.76
CA ILE A 73 11.89 -11.11 2.49
C ILE A 73 11.78 -12.18 3.58
N THR A 74 11.67 -11.76 4.82
CA THR A 74 11.49 -12.64 5.98
C THR A 74 10.07 -12.47 6.53
N ILE A 75 9.38 -13.59 6.70
CA ILE A 75 8.06 -13.66 7.33
C ILE A 75 8.21 -14.38 8.66
N ASP A 76 7.81 -13.72 9.75
CA ASP A 76 7.65 -14.32 11.07
C ASP A 76 6.16 -14.40 11.38
N ALA A 77 5.62 -15.62 11.30
CA ALA A 77 4.22 -15.94 11.52
C ALA A 77 4.10 -17.37 12.06
N PRO A 78 3.04 -17.71 12.82
CA PRO A 78 2.84 -19.07 13.29
C PRO A 78 2.55 -20.01 12.12
N SER A 79 3.08 -21.24 12.15
CA SER A 79 2.68 -22.30 11.21
C SER A 79 1.29 -22.86 11.53
N VAL A 80 0.85 -22.75 12.79
CA VAL A 80 -0.49 -23.14 13.25
C VAL A 80 -1.08 -21.98 14.05
N ALA A 81 -2.19 -21.44 13.60
CA ALA A 81 -2.96 -20.40 14.28
C ALA A 81 -4.21 -21.04 14.94
N GLU A 82 -4.30 -21.00 16.26
CA GLU A 82 -5.47 -21.51 16.99
C GLU A 82 -6.73 -20.71 16.65
N ASN A 83 -6.58 -19.41 16.40
CA ASN A 83 -7.67 -18.49 16.08
C ASN A 83 -7.33 -17.64 14.85
N GLY A 84 -7.99 -17.93 13.75
CA GLY A 84 -7.86 -17.19 12.50
C GLY A 84 -8.37 -15.75 12.54
N ALA A 85 -9.08 -15.33 13.61
CA ALA A 85 -9.52 -13.94 13.74
C ALA A 85 -8.35 -12.99 14.06
N SER A 86 -7.22 -13.50 14.56
CA SER A 86 -6.08 -12.65 14.97
C SER A 86 -4.73 -13.35 14.82
N VAL A 87 -4.29 -13.53 13.58
CA VAL A 87 -3.01 -14.15 13.25
C VAL A 87 -1.91 -13.08 13.24
N PRO A 88 -0.90 -13.16 14.13
CA PRO A 88 0.17 -12.17 14.16
C PRO A 88 1.14 -12.40 13.00
N ILE A 89 1.48 -11.32 12.31
CA ILE A 89 2.42 -11.32 11.18
C ILE A 89 3.48 -10.25 11.42
N THR A 90 4.75 -10.64 11.25
CA THR A 90 5.87 -9.71 11.15
C THR A 90 6.57 -9.92 9.81
N VAL A 91 6.75 -8.85 9.07
CA VAL A 91 7.48 -8.83 7.80
C VAL A 91 8.70 -7.95 7.96
N SER A 92 9.83 -8.40 7.48
CA SER A 92 11.02 -7.58 7.29
C SER A 92 11.68 -7.88 5.96
N SER A 93 12.33 -6.89 5.37
CA SER A 93 13.04 -7.08 4.12
C SER A 93 14.32 -6.26 4.06
N THR A 94 15.32 -6.84 3.39
CA THR A 94 16.57 -6.18 3.01
C THR A 94 16.62 -5.86 1.51
N LEU A 95 15.51 -6.01 0.80
CA LEU A 95 15.41 -5.63 -0.62
C LEU A 95 15.74 -4.15 -0.79
N PRO A 96 16.72 -3.80 -1.62
CA PRO A 96 16.98 -2.41 -1.98
C PRO A 96 15.77 -1.78 -2.65
N GLY A 97 15.50 -0.51 -2.38
CA GLY A 97 14.41 0.22 -3.03
C GLY A 97 13.01 -0.25 -2.66
N ALA A 98 12.82 -1.02 -1.59
CA ALA A 98 11.49 -1.42 -1.14
C ALA A 98 10.65 -0.19 -0.76
N ILE A 99 9.54 0.04 -1.48
CA ILE A 99 8.62 1.17 -1.27
C ILE A 99 7.24 0.75 -0.79
N GLU A 100 6.87 -0.52 -0.98
CA GLU A 100 5.57 -1.04 -0.55
C GLU A 100 5.66 -2.49 -0.10
N ILE A 101 4.79 -2.84 0.85
CA ILE A 101 4.58 -4.22 1.34
C ILE A 101 3.09 -4.51 1.25
N LEU A 102 2.72 -5.60 0.58
CA LEU A 102 1.36 -6.10 0.51
C LEU A 102 1.26 -7.45 1.22
N LEU A 103 0.18 -7.64 1.94
CA LEU A 103 -0.19 -8.90 2.57
C LEU A 103 -1.41 -9.47 1.86
N LEU A 104 -1.31 -10.69 1.35
CA LEU A 104 -2.40 -11.42 0.72
C LEU A 104 -2.53 -12.81 1.34
N VAL A 105 -3.75 -13.31 1.42
CA VAL A 105 -4.06 -14.67 1.87
C VAL A 105 -4.94 -15.34 0.82
N ASP A 106 -4.49 -16.45 0.27
CA ASP A 106 -5.17 -17.14 -0.83
C ASP A 106 -6.53 -17.73 -0.46
N SER A 107 -6.70 -18.13 0.80
CA SER A 107 -7.94 -18.71 1.32
C SER A 107 -9.00 -17.67 1.76
N ASN A 108 -8.66 -16.38 1.76
CA ASN A 108 -9.60 -15.34 2.17
C ASN A 108 -10.55 -14.94 1.04
N PRO A 109 -11.84 -14.66 1.34
CA PRO A 109 -12.81 -14.15 0.35
C PRO A 109 -12.41 -12.81 -0.27
N LYS A 110 -11.60 -12.02 0.45
CA LYS A 110 -10.88 -10.83 -0.01
C LYS A 110 -9.40 -11.06 0.26
N PRO A 111 -8.63 -11.47 -0.77
CA PRO A 111 -7.24 -11.92 -0.56
C PRO A 111 -6.32 -10.84 -0.02
N VAL A 112 -6.44 -9.58 -0.51
CA VAL A 112 -5.59 -8.48 -0.03
C VAL A 112 -6.02 -8.06 1.37
N ALA A 113 -5.16 -8.29 2.36
CA ALA A 113 -5.39 -7.88 3.74
C ALA A 113 -4.97 -6.43 3.98
N ALA A 114 -3.78 -6.07 3.55
CA ALA A 114 -3.25 -4.74 3.76
C ALA A 114 -2.19 -4.38 2.70
N TRP A 115 -2.07 -3.10 2.43
CA TRP A 115 -1.01 -2.50 1.63
C TRP A 115 -0.37 -1.37 2.41
N PHE A 116 0.93 -1.47 2.64
CA PHE A 116 1.73 -0.51 3.39
C PHE A 116 2.66 0.22 2.43
N THR A 117 2.68 1.55 2.50
CA THR A 117 3.67 2.38 1.81
C THR A 117 4.80 2.71 2.77
N ILE A 118 6.03 2.57 2.27
CA ILE A 118 7.28 2.74 3.01
C ILE A 118 8.01 3.96 2.44
N PRO A 119 7.75 5.18 2.91
CA PRO A 119 8.49 6.37 2.46
C PRO A 119 9.96 6.31 2.85
N ALA A 120 10.78 7.09 2.15
CA ALA A 120 12.20 7.22 2.46
C ALA A 120 12.43 7.57 3.95
N GLY A 121 13.36 6.87 4.59
CA GLY A 121 13.62 6.96 6.02
C GLY A 121 12.75 6.03 6.88
N THR A 122 11.92 5.19 6.27
CA THR A 122 11.23 4.09 6.95
C THR A 122 11.82 2.77 6.47
N THR A 123 12.02 1.82 7.38
CA THR A 123 12.54 0.50 7.00
C THR A 123 11.43 -0.38 6.47
N ALA A 124 11.75 -1.30 5.57
CA ALA A 124 10.84 -2.34 5.10
C ALA A 124 10.55 -3.36 6.21
N PHE A 125 9.87 -2.88 7.26
CA PHE A 125 9.47 -3.65 8.44
C PHE A 125 8.04 -3.28 8.83
N VAL A 126 7.18 -4.29 8.97
CA VAL A 126 5.80 -4.15 9.43
C VAL A 126 5.45 -5.30 10.36
N ARG A 127 4.78 -5.00 11.48
CA ARG A 127 4.07 -5.98 12.29
C ARG A 127 2.61 -5.61 12.37
N THR A 128 1.74 -6.59 12.12
CA THR A 128 0.29 -6.43 12.19
C THR A 128 -0.39 -7.75 12.59
N ARG A 129 -1.72 -7.77 12.60
CA ARG A 129 -2.53 -8.97 12.77
C ARG A 129 -3.57 -9.03 11.67
N ILE A 130 -3.70 -10.18 11.04
CA ILE A 130 -4.66 -10.40 9.96
C ILE A 130 -5.67 -11.49 10.33
N ARG A 131 -6.78 -11.53 9.59
CA ARG A 131 -7.72 -12.63 9.62
C ARG A 131 -7.40 -13.64 8.54
N MET A 132 -7.62 -14.89 8.87
CA MET A 132 -7.59 -16.00 7.92
C MET A 132 -8.89 -16.79 8.02
N ALA A 133 -9.54 -17.04 6.88
CA ALA A 133 -10.80 -17.75 6.83
C ALA A 133 -10.64 -19.25 7.16
N GLY A 134 -9.49 -19.79 6.91
CA GLY A 134 -9.11 -21.20 7.13
C GLY A 134 -7.65 -21.41 6.80
N ASN A 135 -7.25 -22.67 6.63
CA ASN A 135 -5.91 -23.02 6.17
C ASN A 135 -5.60 -22.32 4.85
N GLY A 136 -4.41 -21.79 4.71
CA GLY A 136 -4.02 -21.07 3.50
C GLY A 136 -2.57 -20.60 3.55
N THR A 137 -2.18 -19.92 2.50
CA THR A 137 -0.84 -19.36 2.34
C THR A 137 -0.90 -17.83 2.46
N LEU A 138 -0.09 -17.30 3.34
CA LEU A 138 0.22 -15.88 3.39
C LEU A 138 1.26 -15.58 2.31
N TYR A 139 0.95 -14.64 1.43
CA TYR A 139 1.87 -14.06 0.46
C TYR A 139 2.24 -12.66 0.92
N VAL A 140 3.52 -12.41 1.02
CA VAL A 140 4.07 -11.08 1.25
C VAL A 140 4.69 -10.62 -0.05
N VAL A 141 4.11 -9.60 -0.68
CA VAL A 141 4.63 -9.02 -1.93
C VAL A 141 5.26 -7.66 -1.62
N ILE A 142 6.49 -7.46 -2.07
CA ILE A 142 7.19 -6.17 -1.95
C ILE A 142 7.39 -5.59 -3.33
N ARG A 143 6.98 -4.33 -3.50
CA ARG A 143 7.28 -3.53 -4.67
C ARG A 143 8.49 -2.63 -4.40
N THR A 144 9.38 -2.59 -5.35
CA THR A 144 10.58 -1.74 -5.34
C THR A 144 10.39 -0.51 -6.22
N ASP A 145 11.20 0.52 -6.02
CA ASP A 145 11.13 1.81 -6.71
C ASP A 145 11.45 1.72 -8.22
N ASP A 146 12.13 0.65 -8.65
CA ASP A 146 12.34 0.31 -10.06
C ASP A 146 11.17 -0.46 -10.69
N GLY A 147 10.07 -0.66 -9.95
CA GLY A 147 8.87 -1.38 -10.37
C GLY A 147 8.96 -2.91 -10.26
N GLY A 148 10.00 -3.45 -9.65
CA GLY A 148 10.13 -4.88 -9.37
C GLY A 148 9.08 -5.37 -8.36
N LEU A 149 8.56 -6.59 -8.57
CA LEU A 149 7.68 -7.28 -7.63
C LEU A 149 8.37 -8.54 -7.12
N TYR A 150 8.48 -8.65 -5.80
CA TYR A 150 9.15 -9.76 -5.12
C TYR A 150 8.24 -10.34 -4.05
N ALA A 151 8.27 -11.66 -3.85
CA ALA A 151 7.44 -12.30 -2.84
C ALA A 151 8.18 -13.34 -2.01
N ALA A 152 7.67 -13.52 -0.80
CA ALA A 152 7.87 -14.69 0.03
C ALA A 152 6.51 -15.23 0.48
N THR A 153 6.44 -16.50 0.86
CA THR A 153 5.21 -17.16 1.25
C THR A 153 5.39 -17.90 2.57
N HIS A 154 4.29 -18.06 3.31
CA HIS A 154 4.25 -18.84 4.54
C HIS A 154 2.91 -19.55 4.67
N ALA A 155 2.92 -20.87 4.71
CA ALA A 155 1.71 -21.67 4.91
C ALA A 155 1.28 -21.63 6.39
N ILE A 156 -0.02 -21.44 6.65
CA ILE A 156 -0.59 -21.36 7.98
C ILE A 156 -1.81 -22.26 8.06
N GLU A 157 -1.78 -23.19 9.01
CA GLU A 157 -2.94 -23.97 9.40
C GLU A 157 -3.77 -23.20 10.42
N VAL A 158 -5.08 -23.18 10.27
CA VAL A 158 -6.01 -22.44 11.12
C VAL A 158 -7.00 -23.40 11.75
N THR A 159 -6.97 -23.50 13.07
CA THR A 159 -7.86 -24.40 13.82
C THR A 159 -9.30 -23.88 13.81
N VAL A 160 -9.50 -22.58 14.02
CA VAL A 160 -10.80 -21.91 13.98
C VAL A 160 -10.72 -20.73 13.02
N GLY A 161 -11.54 -20.75 11.95
CA GLY A 161 -11.55 -19.70 10.91
C GLY A 161 -12.00 -18.34 11.46
N GLY A 162 -11.36 -17.27 10.97
CA GLY A 162 -11.48 -15.93 11.57
C GLY A 162 -12.38 -14.93 10.86
N CYS A 163 -12.89 -15.23 9.64
CA CYS A 163 -13.65 -14.22 8.88
C CYS A 163 -15.08 -13.98 9.38
N GLY A 164 -15.67 -14.95 10.08
CA GLY A 164 -17.00 -14.85 10.70
C GLY A 164 -16.99 -14.61 12.22
N PHE A 165 -15.82 -14.56 12.84
CA PHE A 165 -15.69 -14.41 14.28
C PHE A 165 -15.46 -12.95 14.69
N GLN A 166 -16.20 -12.49 15.69
CA GLN A 166 -15.83 -11.37 16.56
C GLN A 166 -15.84 -11.88 17.99
N ASP A 167 -14.91 -11.40 18.82
CA ASP A 167 -15.01 -11.62 20.25
C ASP A 167 -16.32 -11.04 20.77
N GLU A 168 -17.14 -11.87 21.42
CA GLU A 168 -18.49 -11.51 21.89
C GLU A 168 -18.52 -10.39 22.95
N GLY A 169 -17.37 -9.87 23.37
CA GLY A 169 -17.22 -8.94 24.48
C GLY A 169 -17.09 -7.46 24.14
N ASP A 170 -16.85 -7.12 22.88
CA ASP A 170 -16.57 -5.73 22.52
C ASP A 170 -17.83 -5.01 22.02
N THR A 171 -18.44 -4.23 22.89
CA THR A 171 -19.45 -3.26 22.47
C THR A 171 -18.79 -2.19 21.59
N ILE A 172 -19.33 -1.98 20.39
CA ILE A 172 -18.75 -1.11 19.34
C ILE A 172 -18.56 0.33 19.82
N GLU A 173 -19.53 0.88 20.56
CA GLU A 173 -19.51 2.29 20.95
C GLU A 173 -18.40 2.69 21.94
N PRO A 174 -18.13 1.97 23.04
CA PRO A 174 -16.99 2.28 23.91
C PRO A 174 -15.64 2.13 23.20
N MET A 175 -15.52 1.18 22.28
CA MET A 175 -14.32 0.98 21.46
C MET A 175 -14.06 2.20 20.58
N LEU A 176 -15.09 2.70 19.90
CA LEU A 176 -14.96 3.86 19.02
C LEU A 176 -14.73 5.18 19.77
N ALA A 177 -15.14 5.29 21.03
CA ALA A 177 -14.87 6.47 21.86
C ALA A 177 -13.40 6.58 22.31
N SER A 178 -12.64 5.49 22.23
CA SER A 178 -11.26 5.45 22.71
C SER A 178 -10.28 6.00 21.67
N ALA A 179 -9.30 6.78 22.13
CA ALA A 179 -8.19 7.24 21.29
C ALA A 179 -7.25 6.08 20.91
N ALA A 180 -6.54 6.19 19.80
CA ALA A 180 -5.48 5.25 19.48
C ALA A 180 -4.36 5.32 20.52
N ARG A 181 -3.81 4.15 20.87
CA ARG A 181 -2.64 4.05 21.75
C ARG A 181 -1.39 4.04 20.89
N ILE A 182 -0.57 5.07 21.02
CA ILE A 182 0.65 5.25 20.24
C ILE A 182 1.85 5.15 21.19
N ARG A 183 2.82 4.32 20.82
CA ARG A 183 4.14 4.28 21.46
C ARG A 183 5.21 4.41 20.38
N ALA A 184 6.13 5.36 20.55
CA ALA A 184 7.26 5.57 19.67
C ALA A 184 8.53 5.65 20.54
N THR A 185 9.37 4.61 20.51
CA THR A 185 10.60 4.52 21.30
C THR A 185 11.81 4.51 20.39
N LEU A 186 12.79 5.35 20.69
CA LEU A 186 14.05 5.35 19.98
C LEU A 186 14.88 4.16 20.42
N ASP A 187 15.43 3.42 19.48
CA ASP A 187 16.38 2.33 19.77
C ASP A 187 17.83 2.85 19.73
N ASN A 188 18.77 1.99 20.15
CA ASN A 188 20.20 2.32 20.19
C ASN A 188 20.82 2.59 18.80
N ASN A 189 20.12 2.24 17.71
CA ASN A 189 20.57 2.45 16.34
C ASN A 189 19.99 3.74 15.71
N GLY A 190 19.28 4.55 16.51
CA GLY A 190 18.68 5.81 16.05
C GLY A 190 17.41 5.62 15.21
N ALA A 191 16.77 4.46 15.31
CA ALA A 191 15.46 4.24 14.69
C ALA A 191 14.34 4.30 15.75
N ALA A 192 13.24 4.98 15.44
CA ALA A 192 12.04 4.94 16.26
C ALA A 192 11.22 3.70 15.93
N ASN A 193 11.01 2.85 16.92
CA ASN A 193 10.07 1.74 16.88
C ASN A 193 8.68 2.30 17.22
N VAL A 194 7.82 2.39 16.22
CA VAL A 194 6.47 2.93 16.36
C VAL A 194 5.47 1.79 16.43
N ARG A 195 4.55 1.86 17.39
CA ARG A 195 3.42 0.93 17.55
C ARG A 195 2.15 1.74 17.72
N VAL A 196 1.16 1.45 16.91
CA VAL A 196 -0.17 2.08 16.94
C VAL A 196 -1.21 1.00 17.11
N LEU A 197 -2.01 1.08 18.16
CA LEU A 197 -3.18 0.26 18.38
C LEU A 197 -4.42 1.15 18.25
N MET A 198 -5.25 0.85 17.26
CA MET A 198 -6.48 1.61 16.96
C MET A 198 -7.69 0.83 17.47
N PRO A 199 -8.47 1.36 18.44
CA PRO A 199 -9.71 0.76 18.85
C PRO A 199 -10.72 0.84 17.71
N HIS A 200 -11.00 -0.31 17.06
CA HIS A 200 -11.95 -0.41 15.94
C HIS A 200 -12.42 -1.86 15.76
N PRO A 201 -13.72 -2.12 15.55
CA PRO A 201 -14.25 -3.48 15.43
C PRO A 201 -13.74 -4.20 14.18
N MET A 202 -13.39 -3.50 13.11
CA MET A 202 -12.99 -4.10 11.83
C MET A 202 -14.01 -5.15 11.37
N GLU A 203 -15.31 -4.79 11.40
CA GLU A 203 -16.40 -5.69 11.01
C GLU A 203 -16.28 -6.07 9.54
N SER A 204 -16.25 -7.38 9.27
CA SER A 204 -15.99 -7.90 7.91
C SER A 204 -17.21 -7.86 6.98
N GLY A 205 -18.41 -7.78 7.52
CA GLY A 205 -19.63 -7.97 6.75
C GLY A 205 -20.04 -9.44 6.56
N MET A 206 -19.30 -10.39 7.14
CA MET A 206 -19.54 -11.83 6.99
C MET A 206 -20.15 -12.47 8.25
N ARG A 207 -20.27 -11.71 9.32
CA ARG A 207 -20.84 -12.18 10.58
C ARG A 207 -22.35 -11.91 10.60
N SER A 208 -23.10 -12.84 11.16
CA SER A 208 -24.52 -12.63 11.49
C SER A 208 -24.67 -12.22 12.96
N ASP A 209 -25.62 -11.34 13.21
CA ASP A 209 -26.07 -11.01 14.57
C ASP A 209 -26.90 -12.14 15.18
N LYS A 210 -27.37 -11.94 16.44
CA LYS A 210 -28.19 -12.92 17.15
C LYS A 210 -29.53 -13.21 16.47
N ALA A 211 -30.01 -12.32 15.59
CA ALA A 211 -31.23 -12.47 14.80
C ALA A 211 -30.96 -13.14 13.42
N GLY A 212 -29.73 -13.54 13.12
CA GLY A 212 -29.33 -14.12 11.84
C GLY A 212 -29.13 -13.12 10.70
N LYS A 213 -29.19 -11.81 10.98
CA LYS A 213 -28.96 -10.77 9.97
C LYS A 213 -27.46 -10.48 9.84
N LEU A 214 -26.99 -10.33 8.60
CA LEU A 214 -25.61 -9.94 8.34
C LEU A 214 -25.33 -8.55 8.91
N VAL A 215 -24.26 -8.43 9.70
CA VAL A 215 -23.75 -7.17 10.20
C VAL A 215 -22.97 -6.48 9.07
N PRO A 216 -23.33 -5.24 8.70
CA PRO A 216 -22.65 -4.53 7.62
C PRO A 216 -21.14 -4.38 7.87
N ALA A 217 -20.34 -4.47 6.82
CA ALA A 217 -18.91 -4.23 6.90
C ALA A 217 -18.62 -2.82 7.45
N TYR A 218 -17.72 -2.74 8.44
CA TYR A 218 -17.31 -1.49 9.06
C TYR A 218 -15.87 -1.62 9.53
N TYR A 219 -14.94 -1.04 8.77
CA TYR A 219 -13.50 -1.20 8.98
C TYR A 219 -12.72 0.06 8.58
N ILE A 220 -11.51 0.19 9.12
CA ILE A 220 -10.56 1.23 8.73
C ILE A 220 -10.06 0.93 7.32
N THR A 221 -10.17 1.91 6.43
CA THR A 221 -9.68 1.82 5.05
C THR A 221 -8.30 2.43 4.88
N ASP A 222 -8.05 3.57 5.52
CA ASP A 222 -6.84 4.34 5.34
C ASP A 222 -6.19 4.69 6.69
N PHE A 223 -4.89 4.62 6.72
CA PHE A 223 -4.06 4.91 7.88
C PHE A 223 -2.82 5.68 7.43
N MET A 224 -2.52 6.77 8.09
CA MET A 224 -1.36 7.62 7.81
C MET A 224 -0.66 8.05 9.09
N VAL A 225 0.67 8.10 9.04
CA VAL A 225 1.50 8.60 10.13
C VAL A 225 2.48 9.63 9.62
N THR A 226 2.50 10.79 10.29
CA THR A 226 3.51 11.82 10.08
C THR A 226 4.40 11.92 11.32
N LEU A 227 5.69 12.20 11.10
CA LEU A 227 6.67 12.53 12.12
C LEU A 227 7.25 13.90 11.79
N ALA A 228 7.08 14.88 12.66
CA ALA A 228 7.44 16.28 12.41
C ALA A 228 6.91 16.74 11.03
N GLU A 229 5.62 16.55 10.78
CA GLU A 229 4.85 16.89 9.56
C GLU A 229 5.28 16.12 8.28
N ARG A 230 6.31 15.31 8.32
CA ARG A 230 6.72 14.45 7.19
C ARG A 230 5.98 13.11 7.23
N LEU A 231 5.38 12.70 6.11
CA LEU A 231 4.81 11.35 5.98
C LEU A 231 5.93 10.32 6.17
N VAL A 232 5.74 9.41 7.12
CA VAL A 232 6.69 8.34 7.43
C VAL A 232 6.12 6.95 7.21
N PHE A 233 4.80 6.82 7.17
CA PHE A 233 4.14 5.54 6.93
C PHE A 233 2.70 5.75 6.50
N SER A 234 2.19 4.92 5.60
CA SER A 234 0.75 4.84 5.33
C SER A 234 0.33 3.41 5.03
N ALA A 235 -0.96 3.14 5.16
CA ALA A 235 -1.54 1.85 4.84
C ALA A 235 -2.96 2.00 4.30
N ARG A 236 -3.33 1.11 3.38
CA ARG A 236 -4.73 0.75 3.08
C ARG A 236 -5.01 -0.61 3.69
N LEU A 237 -6.15 -0.72 4.34
CA LEU A 237 -6.55 -1.91 5.07
C LEU A 237 -7.85 -2.46 4.47
N SER A 238 -8.06 -3.77 4.60
CA SER A 238 -9.29 -4.44 4.22
C SER A 238 -9.99 -5.07 5.42
N ILE A 239 -11.07 -5.75 5.16
CA ILE A 239 -11.81 -6.57 6.14
C ILE A 239 -10.96 -7.72 6.71
N ALA A 240 -9.86 -8.08 6.05
CA ALA A 240 -8.95 -9.14 6.50
C ALA A 240 -7.93 -8.68 7.55
N VAL A 241 -7.95 -7.43 7.97
CA VAL A 241 -7.21 -6.98 9.17
C VAL A 241 -8.05 -7.26 10.42
N SER A 242 -7.40 -7.75 11.48
CA SER A 242 -8.06 -8.11 12.75
C SER A 242 -8.69 -6.91 13.46
N SER A 243 -9.67 -7.17 14.34
CA SER A 243 -10.20 -6.15 15.26
C SER A 243 -9.09 -5.50 16.07
N ASN A 244 -9.30 -4.24 16.47
CA ASN A 244 -8.29 -3.45 17.15
C ASN A 244 -6.95 -3.48 16.41
N PRO A 245 -6.85 -2.96 15.17
CA PRO A 245 -5.65 -3.05 14.37
C PRO A 245 -4.41 -2.58 15.12
N LEU A 246 -3.41 -3.47 15.17
CA LEU A 246 -2.07 -3.15 15.62
C LEU A 246 -1.18 -3.00 14.40
N ILE A 247 -0.58 -1.83 14.23
CA ILE A 247 0.43 -1.61 13.19
C ILE A 247 1.71 -1.15 13.85
N ALA A 248 2.82 -1.85 13.60
CA ALA A 248 4.14 -1.43 14.05
C ALA A 248 5.10 -1.34 12.87
N PHE A 249 5.94 -0.31 12.88
CA PHE A 249 6.93 -0.02 11.84
C PHE A 249 8.13 0.71 12.45
N ARG A 250 9.19 0.95 11.65
CA ARG A 250 10.43 1.60 12.12
C ARG A 250 10.78 2.79 11.25
N VAL A 251 11.12 3.91 11.88
CA VAL A 251 11.52 5.16 11.22
C VAL A 251 12.96 5.50 11.59
N VAL A 252 13.83 5.59 10.59
CA VAL A 252 15.25 5.93 10.77
C VAL A 252 15.41 7.45 10.86
N GLY A 253 16.35 7.91 11.68
CA GLY A 253 16.66 9.33 11.84
C GLY A 253 15.63 10.11 12.65
N ALA A 254 14.76 9.43 13.40
CA ALA A 254 13.89 10.03 14.38
C ALA A 254 14.69 10.57 15.58
N ARG A 255 14.13 11.55 16.27
CA ARG A 255 14.73 12.16 17.46
C ARG A 255 13.71 12.20 18.59
N VAL A 256 14.21 12.06 19.82
CA VAL A 256 13.39 12.23 21.03
C VAL A 256 12.70 13.60 21.00
N GLY A 257 11.45 13.65 21.43
CA GLY A 257 10.63 14.87 21.45
C GLY A 257 9.92 15.20 20.13
N GLN A 258 10.24 14.55 19.02
CA GLN A 258 9.51 14.78 17.77
C GLN A 258 8.06 14.33 17.91
N ARG A 259 7.13 15.15 17.39
CA ARG A 259 5.70 14.87 17.37
C ARG A 259 5.38 13.85 16.28
N LEU A 260 4.64 12.83 16.66
CA LEU A 260 4.08 11.82 15.78
C LEU A 260 2.56 11.97 15.77
N ARG A 261 1.98 12.12 14.58
CA ARG A 261 0.55 12.22 14.38
C ARG A 261 0.07 11.04 13.54
N VAL A 262 -0.96 10.39 14.01
CA VAL A 262 -1.65 9.27 13.35
C VAL A 262 -3.03 9.74 12.94
N VAL A 263 -3.41 9.44 11.69
CA VAL A 263 -4.75 9.71 11.15
C VAL A 263 -5.25 8.43 10.50
N TRP A 264 -6.52 8.08 10.71
CA TRP A 264 -7.19 6.98 10.01
C TRP A 264 -8.59 7.35 9.60
N LYS A 265 -9.07 6.69 8.54
CA LYS A 265 -10.44 6.80 8.04
C LYS A 265 -11.06 5.41 7.97
N ASP A 266 -12.37 5.34 8.11
CA ASP A 266 -13.14 4.13 8.00
C ASP A 266 -14.18 4.17 6.86
N THR A 267 -14.87 3.04 6.65
CA THR A 267 -15.88 2.90 5.60
C THR A 267 -17.15 3.74 5.79
N ARG A 268 -17.35 4.34 6.96
CA ARG A 268 -18.46 5.29 7.22
C ARG A 268 -18.08 6.73 6.89
N GLY A 269 -16.80 6.95 6.52
CA GLY A 269 -16.27 8.27 6.23
C GLY A 269 -15.77 9.01 7.47
N ASP A 270 -15.82 8.39 8.64
CA ASP A 270 -15.29 8.98 9.86
C ASP A 270 -13.76 9.07 9.78
N SER A 271 -13.22 10.22 10.15
CA SER A 271 -11.78 10.46 10.25
C SER A 271 -11.41 10.76 11.69
N ARG A 272 -10.38 10.08 12.17
CA ARG A 272 -9.89 10.23 13.55
C ARG A 272 -8.40 10.46 13.55
N SER A 273 -7.91 11.11 14.61
CA SER A 273 -6.49 11.33 14.80
C SER A 273 -6.07 11.16 16.25
N SER A 274 -4.81 10.80 16.44
CA SER A 274 -4.16 10.77 17.74
C SER A 274 -2.71 11.20 17.58
N GLU A 275 -2.15 11.75 18.65
CA GLU A 275 -0.77 12.24 18.66
C GLU A 275 0.03 11.62 19.81
N SER A 276 1.32 11.54 19.62
CA SER A 276 2.31 11.13 20.62
C SER A 276 3.65 11.82 20.33
N ILE A 277 4.62 11.60 21.19
CA ILE A 277 6.01 12.03 20.98
C ILE A 277 6.93 10.81 20.98
N VAL A 278 8.07 10.94 20.29
CA VAL A 278 9.15 9.96 20.36
C VAL A 278 9.81 10.07 21.73
N ILE A 279 9.91 8.95 22.43
CA ILE A 279 10.58 8.84 23.74
C ILE A 279 11.79 7.91 23.66
N THR A 280 12.63 7.90 24.65
CA THR A 280 13.75 6.95 24.83
C THR A 280 13.26 5.56 25.19
#